data_4fe4d3fb742564261fde283ecb333757
#
_entry.id   4fe4d3fb742564261fde283ecb333757
#
_cell.length_a   1.000
_cell.length_b   1.000
_cell.length_c   1.000
_cell.angle_alpha   90.00
_cell.angle_beta   90.00
_cell.angle_gamma   90.00
#
_symmetry.space_group_name_H-M   'P 1'
#
loop_
_entity.id
_entity.type
_entity.pdbx_description
1 polymer ?
#
loop_
_entity_poly.entity_id
_entity_poly.type
_entity_poly.pdbx_seq_one_letter_code
_entity_poly.pdbx_strand_id
1 'polypeptide(L)'
;MRVMIALDVTPQCVEIVRAAASRPWPTDSFFVLLHVLDPFPYAKAPISLGLAKQAAQQQLKRAAKLLEAAGWKTDSAVVLGRPKKIIWQEAESWKADLLLVGANKTSTLTRWMLGSTARAALRHAPCSVEIVRPPSQKPKGEKLKILCPTDGSQYSLAALRSVASRLWPKGSQVKVISIPEPFLPLGQPSNCKSKEMEELNAAALEDAKKSATEGAEILSKAGLKTTVQTPLARRTHAEEIVKIAESWGAHLIVLGSHGRRGFDRMSIGSVSEDVALHAPCSVEVIGGASGSRERRVRM
;
A
#
# COMPACT_ATOMS: atom_id res chain seq x y z
N MET A 1 -9.81 -9.88 -10.10
CA MET A 1 -9.08 -8.64 -9.72
C MET A 1 -8.06 -8.29 -10.82
N ARG A 2 -7.94 -7.01 -11.19
CA ARG A 2 -7.02 -6.53 -12.24
C ARG A 2 -5.82 -5.88 -11.55
N VAL A 3 -4.66 -6.54 -11.61
CA VAL A 3 -3.45 -6.10 -10.93
C VAL A 3 -2.42 -5.64 -11.96
N MET A 4 -2.02 -4.39 -11.90
CA MET A 4 -0.92 -3.86 -12.72
C MET A 4 0.37 -3.85 -11.90
N ILE A 5 1.46 -4.35 -12.49
CA ILE A 5 2.78 -4.33 -11.87
C ILE A 5 3.69 -3.45 -12.72
N ALA A 6 4.06 -2.29 -12.19
CA ALA A 6 5.02 -1.41 -12.85
C ALA A 6 6.44 -1.84 -12.48
N LEU A 7 7.20 -2.24 -13.48
CA LEU A 7 8.55 -2.78 -13.34
C LEU A 7 9.57 -1.88 -14.04
N ASP A 8 10.70 -1.69 -13.40
CA ASP A 8 11.91 -1.22 -14.07
C ASP A 8 12.75 -2.41 -14.56
N VAL A 9 13.83 -2.13 -15.26
CA VAL A 9 14.75 -3.18 -15.75
C VAL A 9 15.84 -3.53 -14.73
N THR A 10 15.68 -3.18 -13.46
CA THR A 10 16.62 -3.52 -12.40
C THR A 10 16.42 -4.95 -11.87
N PRO A 11 17.44 -5.58 -11.29
CA PRO A 11 17.28 -6.91 -10.68
C PRO A 11 16.21 -6.97 -9.59
N GLN A 12 15.91 -5.85 -8.93
CA GLN A 12 14.91 -5.74 -7.87
C GLN A 12 13.46 -5.97 -8.38
N CYS A 13 13.21 -5.79 -9.68
CA CYS A 13 11.87 -6.02 -10.24
C CYS A 13 11.38 -7.47 -10.02
N VAL A 14 12.29 -8.42 -9.94
CA VAL A 14 11.96 -9.83 -9.68
C VAL A 14 11.33 -10.03 -8.30
N GLU A 15 11.75 -9.26 -7.30
CA GLU A 15 11.20 -9.36 -5.94
C GLU A 15 9.74 -8.88 -5.86
N ILE A 16 9.39 -7.87 -6.67
CA ILE A 16 7.99 -7.39 -6.77
C ILE A 16 7.10 -8.50 -7.33
N VAL A 17 7.58 -9.13 -8.41
CA VAL A 17 6.84 -10.22 -9.07
C VAL A 17 6.75 -11.45 -8.18
N ARG A 18 7.81 -11.81 -7.46
CA ARG A 18 7.78 -12.90 -6.47
C ARG A 18 6.80 -12.61 -5.33
N ALA A 19 6.80 -11.38 -4.82
CA ALA A 19 5.84 -10.97 -3.79
C ALA A 19 4.40 -11.06 -4.30
N ALA A 20 4.13 -10.72 -5.55
CA ALA A 20 2.84 -10.89 -6.17
C ALA A 20 2.50 -12.38 -6.38
N ALA A 21 3.43 -13.18 -6.91
CA ALA A 21 3.22 -14.61 -7.19
C ALA A 21 2.96 -15.44 -5.93
N SER A 22 3.56 -15.07 -4.80
CA SER A 22 3.44 -15.81 -3.53
C SER A 22 2.15 -15.53 -2.74
N ARG A 23 1.31 -14.58 -3.19
CA ARG A 23 0.06 -14.24 -2.50
C ARG A 23 -1.12 -14.98 -3.10
N PRO A 24 -2.10 -15.38 -2.28
CA PRO A 24 -3.37 -15.84 -2.79
C PRO A 24 -4.19 -14.64 -3.27
N TRP A 25 -4.52 -14.64 -4.55
CA TRP A 25 -5.40 -13.67 -5.17
C TRP A 25 -6.77 -14.31 -5.47
N PRO A 26 -7.83 -13.53 -5.69
CA PRO A 26 -9.09 -14.06 -6.22
C PRO A 26 -8.86 -14.86 -7.52
N THR A 27 -9.62 -15.95 -7.71
CA THR A 27 -9.39 -16.92 -8.80
C THR A 27 -9.35 -16.33 -10.20
N ASP A 28 -10.11 -15.26 -10.45
CA ASP A 28 -10.15 -14.56 -11.75
C ASP A 28 -9.19 -13.38 -11.82
N SER A 29 -8.11 -13.40 -11.03
CA SER A 29 -7.13 -12.32 -11.07
C SER A 29 -6.32 -12.37 -12.36
N PHE A 30 -6.10 -11.18 -12.93
CA PHE A 30 -5.33 -10.99 -14.15
C PHE A 30 -4.24 -9.94 -13.90
N PHE A 31 -3.02 -10.25 -14.35
CA PHE A 31 -1.85 -9.40 -14.12
C PHE A 31 -1.36 -8.79 -15.41
N VAL A 32 -1.10 -7.48 -15.40
CA VAL A 32 -0.39 -6.79 -16.47
C VAL A 32 0.95 -6.28 -15.94
N LEU A 33 2.02 -6.71 -16.58
CA LEU A 33 3.38 -6.23 -16.28
C LEU A 33 3.68 -5.07 -17.24
N LEU A 34 3.88 -3.89 -16.67
CA LEU A 34 4.14 -2.66 -17.42
C LEU A 34 5.58 -2.20 -17.21
N HIS A 35 6.31 -1.99 -18.31
CA HIS A 35 7.54 -1.21 -18.29
C HIS A 35 7.35 0.07 -19.09
N VAL A 36 7.72 1.21 -18.51
CA VAL A 36 7.70 2.49 -19.20
C VAL A 36 9.14 2.90 -19.50
N LEU A 37 9.48 2.94 -20.78
CA LEU A 37 10.79 3.32 -21.28
C LEU A 37 10.79 4.81 -21.64
N ASP A 38 11.57 5.62 -20.92
CA ASP A 38 11.76 7.02 -21.24
C ASP A 38 12.64 7.13 -22.50
N PRO A 39 12.13 7.68 -23.60
CA PRO A 39 12.91 7.79 -24.84
C PRO A 39 13.95 8.92 -24.79
N PHE A 40 13.87 9.84 -23.84
CA PHE A 40 14.73 11.04 -23.81
C PHE A 40 16.24 10.72 -23.74
N PRO A 41 16.73 9.76 -22.92
CA PRO A 41 18.14 9.38 -22.93
C PRO A 41 18.65 8.84 -24.27
N TYR A 42 17.73 8.36 -25.14
CA TYR A 42 18.04 7.75 -26.43
C TYR A 42 17.78 8.66 -27.62
N ALA A 43 17.45 9.93 -27.38
CA ALA A 43 17.04 10.88 -28.47
C ALA A 43 18.07 11.01 -29.60
N LYS A 44 19.36 10.85 -29.28
CA LYS A 44 20.48 10.89 -30.24
C LYS A 44 20.97 9.51 -30.70
N ALA A 45 20.33 8.42 -30.25
CA ALA A 45 20.75 7.06 -30.53
C ALA A 45 19.53 6.13 -30.72
N PRO A 46 18.77 6.22 -31.82
CA PRO A 46 17.55 5.44 -32.04
C PRO A 46 17.76 3.92 -32.02
N ILE A 47 18.90 3.44 -32.50
CA ILE A 47 19.25 2.00 -32.43
C ILE A 47 19.31 1.52 -30.98
N SER A 48 19.89 2.32 -30.09
CA SER A 48 19.96 2.00 -28.65
C SER A 48 18.59 1.97 -28.00
N LEU A 49 17.63 2.79 -28.44
CA LEU A 49 16.24 2.74 -27.99
C LEU A 49 15.57 1.40 -28.38
N GLY A 50 15.80 0.94 -29.62
CA GLY A 50 15.31 -0.37 -30.08
C GLY A 50 15.84 -1.52 -29.24
N LEU A 51 17.13 -1.54 -28.96
CA LEU A 51 17.78 -2.54 -28.10
C LEU A 51 17.25 -2.49 -26.66
N ALA A 52 17.09 -1.30 -26.09
CA ALA A 52 16.52 -1.12 -24.76
C ALA A 52 15.07 -1.64 -24.68
N LYS A 53 14.25 -1.38 -25.71
CA LYS A 53 12.89 -1.91 -25.81
C LYS A 53 12.87 -3.43 -25.86
N GLN A 54 13.73 -4.04 -26.66
CA GLN A 54 13.85 -5.51 -26.76
C GLN A 54 14.29 -6.13 -25.42
N ALA A 55 15.27 -5.53 -24.75
CA ALA A 55 15.74 -5.98 -23.43
C ALA A 55 14.62 -5.92 -22.40
N ALA A 56 13.85 -4.82 -22.37
CA ALA A 56 12.70 -4.66 -21.49
C ALA A 56 11.62 -5.71 -21.77
N GLN A 57 11.29 -5.98 -23.03
CA GLN A 57 10.34 -7.02 -23.42
C GLN A 57 10.77 -8.41 -22.95
N GLN A 58 12.05 -8.76 -23.12
CA GLN A 58 12.58 -10.05 -22.65
C GLN A 58 12.50 -10.17 -21.13
N GLN A 59 12.77 -9.09 -20.41
CA GLN A 59 12.68 -9.08 -18.95
C GLN A 59 11.24 -9.23 -18.46
N LEU A 60 10.29 -8.51 -19.06
CA LEU A 60 8.86 -8.68 -18.76
C LEU A 60 8.37 -10.12 -19.03
N LYS A 61 8.79 -10.73 -20.14
CA LYS A 61 8.48 -12.13 -20.44
C LYS A 61 9.02 -13.09 -19.38
N ARG A 62 10.25 -12.85 -18.86
CA ARG A 62 10.83 -13.66 -17.76
C ARG A 62 10.05 -13.45 -16.46
N ALA A 63 9.65 -12.21 -16.18
CA ALA A 63 8.85 -11.89 -15.01
C ALA A 63 7.44 -12.50 -15.08
N ALA A 64 6.79 -12.46 -16.24
CA ALA A 64 5.47 -13.07 -16.47
C ALA A 64 5.49 -14.57 -16.18
N LYS A 65 6.52 -15.30 -16.59
CA LYS A 65 6.68 -16.74 -16.31
C LYS A 65 6.62 -17.09 -14.82
N LEU A 66 7.04 -16.19 -13.92
CA LEU A 66 6.95 -16.43 -12.48
C LEU A 66 5.50 -16.40 -11.98
N LEU A 67 4.66 -15.51 -12.53
CA LEU A 67 3.23 -15.45 -12.23
C LEU A 67 2.48 -16.61 -12.88
N GLU A 68 2.81 -16.95 -14.14
CA GLU A 68 2.24 -18.07 -14.86
C GLU A 68 2.53 -19.40 -14.17
N ALA A 69 3.76 -19.59 -13.67
CA ALA A 69 4.15 -20.76 -12.87
C ALA A 69 3.38 -20.87 -11.54
N ALA A 70 2.89 -19.74 -11.01
CA ALA A 70 1.99 -19.68 -9.86
C ALA A 70 0.50 -19.83 -10.25
N GLY A 71 0.18 -20.05 -11.52
CA GLY A 71 -1.18 -20.28 -12.02
C GLY A 71 -1.93 -19.00 -12.43
N TRP A 72 -1.26 -17.86 -12.51
CA TRP A 72 -1.91 -16.59 -12.83
C TRP A 72 -1.86 -16.26 -14.33
N LYS A 73 -2.94 -15.68 -14.82
CA LYS A 73 -3.00 -15.14 -16.19
C LYS A 73 -2.26 -13.82 -16.26
N THR A 74 -1.42 -13.66 -17.28
CA THR A 74 -0.58 -12.47 -17.43
C THR A 74 -0.63 -11.88 -18.82
N ASP A 75 -0.36 -10.59 -18.92
CA ASP A 75 0.02 -9.88 -20.14
C ASP A 75 1.17 -8.93 -19.81
N SER A 76 1.85 -8.41 -20.82
CA SER A 76 2.98 -7.50 -20.62
C SER A 76 3.09 -6.45 -21.72
N ALA A 77 3.40 -5.22 -21.34
CA ALA A 77 3.55 -4.09 -22.25
C ALA A 77 4.80 -3.27 -21.96
N VAL A 78 5.49 -2.85 -23.02
CA VAL A 78 6.54 -1.81 -22.97
C VAL A 78 5.99 -0.56 -23.66
N VAL A 79 5.79 0.51 -22.89
CA VAL A 79 5.23 1.78 -23.36
C VAL A 79 6.31 2.85 -23.34
N LEU A 80 6.37 3.69 -24.39
CA LEU A 80 7.30 4.81 -24.46
C LEU A 80 6.70 6.04 -23.76
N GLY A 81 7.49 6.72 -22.94
CA GLY A 81 7.09 7.95 -22.31
C GLY A 81 7.71 8.18 -20.94
N ARG A 82 7.21 9.17 -20.22
CA ARG A 82 7.69 9.50 -18.87
C ARG A 82 7.04 8.59 -17.84
N PRO A 83 7.79 7.74 -17.09
CA PRO A 83 7.21 6.77 -16.16
C PRO A 83 6.23 7.38 -15.16
N LYS A 84 6.56 8.55 -14.60
CA LYS A 84 5.70 9.25 -13.62
C LYS A 84 4.29 9.56 -14.12
N LYS A 85 4.11 9.70 -15.45
CA LYS A 85 2.84 10.03 -16.08
C LYS A 85 2.17 8.76 -16.65
N ILE A 86 2.89 8.00 -17.41
CA ILE A 86 2.35 6.85 -18.15
C ILE A 86 1.80 5.77 -17.19
N ILE A 87 2.48 5.48 -16.08
CA ILE A 87 2.06 4.40 -15.18
C ILE A 87 0.64 4.58 -14.67
N TRP A 88 0.27 5.77 -14.20
CA TRP A 88 -1.08 5.98 -13.69
C TRP A 88 -2.12 6.11 -14.82
N GLN A 89 -1.73 6.65 -16.00
CA GLN A 89 -2.60 6.69 -17.17
C GLN A 89 -2.93 5.28 -17.69
N GLU A 90 -1.94 4.39 -17.74
CA GLU A 90 -2.15 2.99 -18.11
C GLU A 90 -3.00 2.26 -17.07
N ALA A 91 -2.78 2.54 -15.76
CA ALA A 91 -3.62 2.00 -14.70
C ALA A 91 -5.09 2.43 -14.84
N GLU A 92 -5.35 3.68 -15.26
CA GLU A 92 -6.68 4.21 -15.53
C GLU A 92 -7.31 3.57 -16.78
N SER A 93 -6.60 3.60 -17.89
CA SER A 93 -7.04 3.04 -19.17
C SER A 93 -7.39 1.57 -19.04
N TRP A 94 -6.55 0.81 -18.37
CA TRP A 94 -6.75 -0.61 -18.14
C TRP A 94 -7.75 -0.88 -16.99
N LYS A 95 -8.21 0.14 -16.26
CA LYS A 95 -9.10 0.03 -15.09
C LYS A 95 -8.54 -0.93 -14.03
N ALA A 96 -7.28 -0.74 -13.67
CA ALA A 96 -6.64 -1.51 -12.62
C ALA A 96 -7.39 -1.36 -11.27
N ASP A 97 -7.49 -2.46 -10.51
CA ASP A 97 -7.98 -2.44 -9.13
C ASP A 97 -6.83 -2.14 -8.16
N LEU A 98 -5.61 -2.60 -8.52
CA LEU A 98 -4.40 -2.44 -7.73
C LEU A 98 -3.19 -2.21 -8.64
N LEU A 99 -2.38 -1.22 -8.28
CA LEU A 99 -1.08 -0.94 -8.90
C LEU A 99 0.04 -1.31 -7.92
N LEU A 100 0.90 -2.24 -8.30
CA LEU A 100 2.11 -2.61 -7.57
C LEU A 100 3.31 -1.86 -8.13
N VAL A 101 4.05 -1.17 -7.27
CA VAL A 101 5.29 -0.46 -7.62
C VAL A 101 6.38 -0.77 -6.60
N GLY A 102 7.63 -0.85 -7.03
CA GLY A 102 8.75 -1.12 -6.14
C GLY A 102 9.22 0.10 -5.37
N ALA A 103 9.71 -0.10 -4.15
CA ALA A 103 10.54 0.87 -3.46
C ALA A 103 12.01 0.68 -3.87
N ASN A 104 12.75 1.78 -4.06
CA ASN A 104 14.17 1.73 -4.37
C ASN A 104 14.98 1.49 -3.09
N LYS A 105 15.89 0.52 -3.13
CA LYS A 105 16.91 0.35 -2.10
C LYS A 105 18.17 1.09 -2.54
N THR A 106 18.55 2.14 -1.83
CA THR A 106 19.86 2.77 -2.05
C THR A 106 20.94 1.91 -1.41
N SER A 107 22.04 1.70 -2.13
CA SER A 107 23.15 0.84 -1.72
C SER A 107 23.88 1.29 -0.45
N THR A 108 23.67 2.52 0.00
CA THR A 108 24.39 3.16 1.12
C THR A 108 23.61 3.29 2.42
N LEU A 109 22.29 3.09 2.39
CA LEU A 109 21.44 3.24 3.57
C LEU A 109 20.61 1.96 3.77
N THR A 110 20.58 1.45 5.00
CA THR A 110 19.71 0.34 5.43
C THR A 110 18.21 0.66 5.30
N ARG A 111 17.87 1.85 4.82
CA ARG A 111 16.51 2.39 4.73
C ARG A 111 16.00 2.40 3.31
N TRP A 112 14.77 1.95 3.10
CA TRP A 112 14.08 2.02 1.82
C TRP A 112 13.76 3.48 1.49
N MET A 113 14.01 3.88 0.26
CA MET A 113 13.60 5.19 -0.26
C MET A 113 12.47 5.02 -1.27
N LEU A 114 11.46 5.86 -1.15
CA LEU A 114 10.39 5.91 -2.14
C LEU A 114 10.86 6.72 -3.35
N GLY A 115 11.00 6.03 -4.48
CA GLY A 115 11.37 6.66 -5.76
C GLY A 115 10.30 7.66 -6.22
N SER A 116 10.72 8.59 -7.08
CA SER A 116 9.82 9.63 -7.60
C SER A 116 8.63 9.07 -8.40
N THR A 117 8.80 7.93 -9.04
CA THR A 117 7.74 7.22 -9.78
C THR A 117 6.72 6.60 -8.83
N ALA A 118 7.17 5.92 -7.77
CA ALA A 118 6.30 5.34 -6.76
C ALA A 118 5.50 6.42 -6.01
N ARG A 119 6.13 7.57 -5.73
CA ARG A 119 5.44 8.73 -5.15
C ARG A 119 4.38 9.31 -6.10
N ALA A 120 4.68 9.40 -7.39
CA ALA A 120 3.69 9.84 -8.38
C ALA A 120 2.52 8.86 -8.48
N ALA A 121 2.78 7.55 -8.43
CA ALA A 121 1.74 6.53 -8.41
C ALA A 121 0.82 6.69 -7.19
N LEU A 122 1.38 6.86 -5.98
CA LEU A 122 0.58 7.08 -4.76
C LEU A 122 -0.34 8.30 -4.84
N ARG A 123 0.13 9.38 -5.49
CA ARG A 123 -0.63 10.64 -5.57
C ARG A 123 -1.66 10.67 -6.68
N HIS A 124 -1.45 9.93 -7.76
CA HIS A 124 -2.22 10.10 -9.00
C HIS A 124 -2.93 8.83 -9.49
N ALA A 125 -2.60 7.65 -8.95
CA ALA A 125 -3.26 6.43 -9.42
C ALA A 125 -4.77 6.44 -9.10
N PRO A 126 -5.60 6.02 -10.06
CA PRO A 126 -7.06 5.98 -9.90
C PRO A 126 -7.54 4.76 -9.09
N CYS A 127 -6.62 3.94 -8.61
CA CYS A 127 -6.85 2.68 -7.90
C CYS A 127 -5.99 2.60 -6.63
N SER A 128 -6.13 1.51 -5.90
CA SER A 128 -5.24 1.21 -4.79
C SER A 128 -3.79 1.05 -5.25
N VAL A 129 -2.84 1.48 -4.43
CA VAL A 129 -1.40 1.40 -4.75
C VAL A 129 -0.68 0.66 -3.65
N GLU A 130 0.11 -0.33 -4.02
CA GLU A 130 1.02 -0.98 -3.09
C GLU A 130 2.47 -0.67 -3.43
N ILE A 131 3.19 -0.15 -2.45
CA ILE A 131 4.64 -0.01 -2.48
C ILE A 131 5.23 -1.32 -1.98
N VAL A 132 5.76 -2.12 -2.89
CA VAL A 132 6.34 -3.42 -2.56
C VAL A 132 7.75 -3.24 -2.03
N ARG A 133 7.99 -3.79 -0.85
CA ARG A 133 9.30 -3.91 -0.20
C ARG A 133 9.55 -5.35 0.16
N PRO A 134 10.74 -5.90 -0.10
CA PRO A 134 11.12 -7.18 0.48
C PRO A 134 11.01 -7.09 2.01
N PRO A 135 10.39 -8.06 2.66
CA PRO A 135 10.27 -8.07 4.10
C PRO A 135 11.66 -8.14 4.74
N SER A 136 11.89 -7.34 5.79
CA SER A 136 13.12 -7.36 6.59
C SER A 136 13.35 -8.71 7.28
N GLN A 137 12.27 -9.42 7.56
CA GLN A 137 12.28 -10.81 8.02
C GLN A 137 11.43 -11.64 7.07
N LYS A 138 11.99 -12.73 6.54
CA LYS A 138 11.20 -13.68 5.75
C LYS A 138 10.09 -14.25 6.62
N PRO A 139 8.84 -14.30 6.13
CA PRO A 139 7.75 -14.92 6.86
C PRO A 139 8.14 -16.35 7.24
N LYS A 140 7.97 -16.72 8.52
CA LYS A 140 8.15 -18.12 8.93
C LYS A 140 6.97 -18.92 8.37
N GLY A 141 7.23 -19.65 7.28
CA GLY A 141 6.19 -20.23 6.44
C GLY A 141 5.49 -19.12 5.62
N GLU A 142 4.29 -19.39 5.11
CA GLU A 142 3.52 -18.45 4.30
C GLU A 142 2.72 -17.41 5.10
N LYS A 143 2.77 -17.49 6.44
CA LYS A 143 1.95 -16.65 7.35
C LYS A 143 2.36 -15.19 7.28
N LEU A 144 1.37 -14.31 7.11
CA LEU A 144 1.59 -12.88 7.04
C LEU A 144 1.14 -12.17 8.33
N LYS A 145 1.87 -11.11 8.69
CA LYS A 145 1.47 -10.15 9.71
C LYS A 145 1.05 -8.85 9.02
N ILE A 146 -0.21 -8.50 9.12
CA ILE A 146 -0.82 -7.37 8.45
C ILE A 146 -1.19 -6.33 9.49
N LEU A 147 -0.66 -5.12 9.37
CA LEU A 147 -0.98 -4.00 10.23
C LEU A 147 -2.01 -3.10 9.54
N CYS A 148 -3.13 -2.85 10.22
CA CYS A 148 -4.22 -2.03 9.71
C CYS A 148 -4.46 -0.84 10.64
N PRO A 149 -3.87 0.33 10.36
CA PRO A 149 -4.21 1.56 11.06
C PRO A 149 -5.63 2.01 10.69
N THR A 150 -6.39 2.46 11.68
CA THR A 150 -7.74 3.01 11.47
C THR A 150 -7.97 4.23 12.34
N ASP A 151 -8.68 5.19 11.82
CA ASP A 151 -9.22 6.36 12.53
C ASP A 151 -10.76 6.35 12.53
N GLY A 152 -11.39 5.27 12.05
CA GLY A 152 -12.84 5.16 11.89
C GLY A 152 -13.40 5.90 10.67
N SER A 153 -12.56 6.55 9.85
CA SER A 153 -13.00 7.18 8.61
C SER A 153 -13.46 6.18 7.57
N GLN A 154 -14.28 6.62 6.61
CA GLN A 154 -14.70 5.78 5.47
C GLN A 154 -13.53 5.17 4.70
N TYR A 155 -12.40 5.87 4.61
CA TYR A 155 -11.19 5.42 3.92
C TYR A 155 -10.47 4.31 4.69
N SER A 156 -10.32 4.47 6.00
CA SER A 156 -9.71 3.43 6.84
C SER A 156 -10.61 2.21 6.96
N LEU A 157 -11.94 2.38 7.01
CA LEU A 157 -12.89 1.27 6.94
C LEU A 157 -12.86 0.56 5.59
N ALA A 158 -12.67 1.27 4.47
CA ALA A 158 -12.48 0.67 3.16
C ALA A 158 -11.20 -0.19 3.13
N ALA A 159 -10.12 0.25 3.77
CA ALA A 159 -8.89 -0.53 3.91
C ALA A 159 -9.14 -1.84 4.68
N LEU A 160 -9.84 -1.79 5.81
CA LEU A 160 -10.20 -2.97 6.58
C LEU A 160 -11.09 -3.94 5.79
N ARG A 161 -12.10 -3.43 5.08
CA ARG A 161 -12.95 -4.25 4.19
C ARG A 161 -12.14 -4.87 3.04
N SER A 162 -11.18 -4.15 2.48
CA SER A 162 -10.27 -4.69 1.46
C SER A 162 -9.46 -5.87 2.01
N VAL A 163 -8.95 -5.79 3.23
CA VAL A 163 -8.27 -6.91 3.91
C VAL A 163 -9.23 -8.06 4.17
N ALA A 164 -10.44 -7.78 4.67
CA ALA A 164 -11.45 -8.78 4.98
C ALA A 164 -11.95 -9.57 3.74
N SER A 165 -11.97 -8.94 2.56
CA SER A 165 -12.46 -9.54 1.32
C SER A 165 -11.44 -10.43 0.60
N ARG A 166 -10.20 -10.50 1.10
CA ARG A 166 -9.11 -11.26 0.45
C ARG A 166 -8.86 -12.59 1.15
N LEU A 167 -8.34 -13.53 0.38
CA LEU A 167 -7.76 -14.74 0.91
C LEU A 167 -6.36 -14.43 1.47
N TRP A 168 -6.09 -14.94 2.65
CA TRP A 168 -4.76 -14.82 3.27
C TRP A 168 -4.24 -16.21 3.62
N PRO A 169 -2.93 -16.44 3.60
CA PRO A 169 -2.35 -17.72 4.00
C PRO A 169 -2.81 -18.11 5.41
N LYS A 170 -3.08 -19.41 5.60
CA LYS A 170 -3.57 -19.95 6.87
C LYS A 170 -2.64 -19.59 8.04
N GLY A 171 -3.21 -19.02 9.10
CA GLY A 171 -2.47 -18.58 10.27
C GLY A 171 -1.88 -17.18 10.16
N SER A 172 -2.21 -16.41 9.10
CA SER A 172 -1.92 -14.99 9.04
C SER A 172 -2.62 -14.25 10.20
N GLN A 173 -2.00 -13.15 10.64
CA GLN A 173 -2.47 -12.35 11.77
C GLN A 173 -2.69 -10.92 11.33
N VAL A 174 -3.78 -10.32 11.79
CA VAL A 174 -4.04 -8.89 11.56
C VAL A 174 -3.99 -8.16 12.89
N LYS A 175 -3.28 -7.04 12.91
CA LYS A 175 -3.29 -6.10 14.02
C LYS A 175 -3.98 -4.82 13.59
N VAL A 176 -5.06 -4.47 14.26
CA VAL A 176 -5.75 -3.18 14.09
C VAL A 176 -5.23 -2.22 15.13
N ILE A 177 -4.82 -1.04 14.69
CA ILE A 177 -4.39 0.03 15.60
C ILE A 177 -5.18 1.29 15.33
N SER A 178 -5.55 1.99 16.40
CA SER A 178 -6.08 3.35 16.32
C SER A 178 -5.33 4.21 17.34
N ILE A 179 -4.78 5.31 16.84
CA ILE A 179 -3.93 6.20 17.64
C ILE A 179 -4.76 7.43 17.96
N PRO A 180 -5.06 7.68 19.25
CA PRO A 180 -5.81 8.87 19.63
C PRO A 180 -5.00 10.13 19.32
N GLU A 181 -5.67 11.18 18.85
CA GLU A 181 -5.05 12.47 18.67
C GLU A 181 -5.08 13.22 20.00
N PRO A 182 -3.94 13.48 20.65
CA PRO A 182 -3.94 14.18 21.92
C PRO A 182 -4.37 15.63 21.74
N PHE A 183 -5.26 16.09 22.61
CA PHE A 183 -5.60 17.49 22.67
C PHE A 183 -4.47 18.26 23.35
N LEU A 184 -3.83 19.16 22.60
CA LEU A 184 -2.80 20.09 23.09
C LEU A 184 -3.31 21.50 22.85
N PRO A 185 -3.59 22.30 23.90
CA PRO A 185 -4.03 23.68 23.72
C PRO A 185 -2.90 24.53 23.12
N LEU A 186 -3.25 25.33 22.10
CA LEU A 186 -2.32 26.26 21.47
C LEU A 186 -1.84 27.30 22.50
N GLY A 187 -0.53 27.46 22.64
CA GLY A 187 0.07 28.50 23.46
C GLY A 187 0.20 28.19 24.97
N GLN A 188 -0.18 26.98 25.40
CA GLN A 188 0.03 26.59 26.81
C GLN A 188 1.26 25.68 26.95
N PRO A 189 2.02 25.79 28.11
CA PRO A 189 3.09 24.85 28.39
C PRO A 189 2.58 23.40 28.44
N SER A 190 3.38 22.47 27.98
CA SER A 190 3.04 21.02 27.90
C SER A 190 2.71 20.34 29.25
N ASN A 191 2.92 21.03 30.36
CA ASN A 191 2.64 20.60 31.73
C ASN A 191 1.34 21.19 32.31
N CYS A 192 0.59 22.02 31.56
CA CYS A 192 -0.71 22.50 32.03
C CYS A 192 -1.77 21.40 31.86
N LYS A 193 -2.02 20.65 32.93
CA LYS A 193 -3.09 19.65 33.00
C LYS A 193 -4.33 20.33 33.55
N SER A 194 -5.24 20.79 32.68
CA SER A 194 -6.58 21.16 33.11
C SER A 194 -7.48 19.91 33.10
N LYS A 195 -8.51 19.91 33.97
CA LYS A 195 -9.50 18.83 34.02
C LYS A 195 -10.19 18.65 32.66
N GLU A 196 -10.49 19.74 31.96
CA GLU A 196 -11.07 19.75 30.63
C GLU A 196 -10.17 19.04 29.60
N MET A 197 -8.84 19.23 29.71
CA MET A 197 -7.87 18.58 28.82
C MET A 197 -7.79 17.08 29.07
N GLU A 198 -7.87 16.65 30.33
CA GLU A 198 -7.94 15.23 30.68
C GLU A 198 -9.22 14.58 30.15
N GLU A 199 -10.35 15.25 30.26
CA GLU A 199 -11.64 14.78 29.71
C GLU A 199 -11.61 14.67 28.20
N LEU A 200 -11.07 15.66 27.47
CA LEU A 200 -10.91 15.63 26.02
C LEU A 200 -9.98 14.50 25.55
N ASN A 201 -8.86 14.30 26.25
CA ASN A 201 -7.93 13.20 25.94
C ASN A 201 -8.54 11.82 26.24
N ALA A 202 -9.36 11.72 27.31
CA ALA A 202 -10.10 10.50 27.62
C ALA A 202 -11.12 10.18 26.52
N ALA A 203 -11.87 11.18 26.06
CA ALA A 203 -12.82 11.02 24.96
C ALA A 203 -12.12 10.59 23.65
N ALA A 204 -10.98 11.21 23.30
CA ALA A 204 -10.19 10.83 22.14
C ALA A 204 -9.68 9.38 22.22
N LEU A 205 -9.31 8.93 23.41
CA LEU A 205 -8.91 7.54 23.64
C LEU A 205 -10.09 6.57 23.46
N GLU A 206 -11.26 6.90 23.96
CA GLU A 206 -12.47 6.08 23.78
C GLU A 206 -12.91 6.01 22.32
N ASP A 207 -12.84 7.11 21.57
CA ASP A 207 -13.10 7.15 20.13
C ASP A 207 -12.11 6.24 19.38
N ALA A 208 -10.83 6.27 19.75
CA ALA A 208 -9.81 5.43 19.14
C ALA A 208 -10.06 3.93 19.45
N LYS A 209 -10.42 3.59 20.69
CA LYS A 209 -10.79 2.22 21.08
C LYS A 209 -12.00 1.73 20.29
N LYS A 210 -13.04 2.56 20.17
CA LYS A 210 -14.24 2.24 19.39
C LYS A 210 -13.88 1.97 17.93
N SER A 211 -13.12 2.87 17.28
CA SER A 211 -12.69 2.71 15.89
C SER A 211 -11.87 1.43 15.68
N ALA A 212 -10.97 1.11 16.59
CA ALA A 212 -10.14 -0.09 16.50
C ALA A 212 -10.97 -1.37 16.70
N THR A 213 -11.94 -1.35 17.62
CA THR A 213 -12.84 -2.48 17.89
C THR A 213 -13.76 -2.76 16.71
N GLU A 214 -14.41 -1.71 16.15
CA GLU A 214 -15.23 -1.82 14.94
C GLU A 214 -14.43 -2.39 13.76
N GLY A 215 -13.18 -1.92 13.60
CA GLY A 215 -12.27 -2.45 12.59
C GLY A 215 -11.93 -3.92 12.79
N ALA A 216 -11.71 -4.34 14.03
CA ALA A 216 -11.42 -5.73 14.39
C ALA A 216 -12.62 -6.64 14.15
N GLU A 217 -13.84 -6.16 14.39
CA GLU A 217 -15.07 -6.92 14.11
C GLU A 217 -15.23 -7.23 12.63
N ILE A 218 -14.94 -6.26 11.75
CA ILE A 218 -14.99 -6.46 10.29
C ILE A 218 -14.07 -7.62 9.89
N LEU A 219 -12.86 -7.66 10.43
CA LEU A 219 -11.86 -8.66 10.11
C LEU A 219 -12.15 -10.02 10.75
N SER A 220 -12.64 -10.02 12.00
CA SER A 220 -12.99 -11.24 12.70
C SER A 220 -14.19 -11.96 12.07
N LYS A 221 -15.18 -11.20 11.57
CA LYS A 221 -16.32 -11.75 10.79
C LYS A 221 -15.86 -12.41 9.49
N ALA A 222 -14.71 -11.99 8.94
CA ALA A 222 -14.08 -12.63 7.79
C ALA A 222 -13.15 -13.82 8.17
N GLY A 223 -13.15 -14.25 9.44
CA GLY A 223 -12.37 -15.39 9.92
C GLY A 223 -10.89 -15.11 10.16
N LEU A 224 -10.46 -13.84 10.19
CA LEU A 224 -9.07 -13.47 10.41
C LEU A 224 -8.73 -13.38 11.90
N LYS A 225 -7.57 -13.93 12.29
CA LYS A 225 -7.04 -13.77 13.64
C LYS A 225 -6.63 -12.33 13.87
N THR A 226 -7.43 -11.58 14.64
CA THR A 226 -7.29 -10.15 14.82
C THR A 226 -6.91 -9.80 16.26
N THR A 227 -6.03 -8.81 16.43
CA THR A 227 -5.67 -8.18 17.69
C THR A 227 -5.86 -6.67 17.58
N VAL A 228 -6.20 -6.02 18.71
CA VAL A 228 -6.45 -4.58 18.78
C VAL A 228 -5.40 -3.91 19.65
N GLN A 229 -4.97 -2.71 19.29
CA GLN A 229 -4.09 -1.88 20.10
C GLN A 229 -4.42 -0.41 19.90
N THR A 230 -4.50 0.36 20.98
CA THR A 230 -4.68 1.82 20.98
C THR A 230 -3.49 2.47 21.69
N PRO A 231 -2.37 2.64 20.99
CA PRO A 231 -1.18 3.22 21.59
C PRO A 231 -1.37 4.72 21.81
N LEU A 232 -0.82 5.23 22.94
CA LEU A 232 -0.75 6.67 23.14
C LEU A 232 0.28 7.28 22.17
N ALA A 233 -0.13 8.32 21.45
CA ALA A 233 0.75 9.02 20.54
C ALA A 233 1.88 9.75 21.30
N ARG A 234 3.12 9.33 21.10
CA ARG A 234 4.32 10.00 21.58
C ARG A 234 5.06 10.75 20.48
N ARG A 235 4.58 10.57 19.22
CA ARG A 235 5.15 11.06 17.98
C ARG A 235 4.02 11.36 17.00
N THR A 236 4.35 11.69 15.75
CA THR A 236 3.34 11.76 14.70
C THR A 236 2.66 10.39 14.50
N HIS A 237 1.42 10.38 14.02
CA HIS A 237 0.71 9.14 13.74
C HIS A 237 1.49 8.21 12.79
N ALA A 238 2.12 8.78 11.77
CA ALA A 238 2.92 8.01 10.81
C ALA A 238 4.14 7.34 11.48
N GLU A 239 4.87 8.07 12.30
CA GLU A 239 6.03 7.52 13.03
C GLU A 239 5.62 6.41 14.01
N GLU A 240 4.47 6.55 14.68
CA GLU A 240 3.99 5.52 15.60
C GLU A 240 3.54 4.27 14.84
N ILE A 241 2.85 4.42 13.69
CA ILE A 241 2.49 3.29 12.81
C ILE A 241 3.75 2.55 12.34
N VAL A 242 4.75 3.29 11.86
CA VAL A 242 6.03 2.72 11.38
C VAL A 242 6.75 1.97 12.50
N LYS A 243 6.83 2.54 13.69
CA LYS A 243 7.46 1.92 14.86
C LYS A 243 6.75 0.62 15.29
N ILE A 244 5.41 0.63 15.29
CA ILE A 244 4.63 -0.57 15.60
C ILE A 244 4.84 -1.64 14.52
N ALA A 245 4.86 -1.25 13.24
CA ALA A 245 5.14 -2.17 12.15
C ALA A 245 6.51 -2.83 12.30
N GLU A 246 7.53 -2.06 12.66
CA GLU A 246 8.89 -2.53 12.88
C GLU A 246 8.97 -3.49 14.08
N SER A 247 8.50 -3.06 15.25
CA SER A 247 8.57 -3.84 16.49
C SER A 247 7.74 -5.12 16.45
N TRP A 248 6.61 -5.11 15.75
CA TRP A 248 5.78 -6.28 15.58
C TRP A 248 6.25 -7.19 14.44
N GLY A 249 7.12 -6.69 13.55
CA GLY A 249 7.58 -7.40 12.37
C GLY A 249 6.47 -7.56 11.32
N ALA A 250 5.74 -6.48 11.03
CA ALA A 250 4.71 -6.47 10.00
C ALA A 250 5.32 -6.76 8.62
N HIS A 251 4.61 -7.53 7.81
CA HIS A 251 4.97 -7.81 6.41
C HIS A 251 4.24 -6.87 5.45
N LEU A 252 3.07 -6.38 5.85
CA LEU A 252 2.24 -5.47 5.07
C LEU A 252 1.51 -4.51 6.01
N ILE A 253 1.49 -3.23 5.64
CA ILE A 253 0.61 -2.23 6.22
C ILE A 253 -0.48 -1.95 5.19
N VAL A 254 -1.76 -1.98 5.59
CA VAL A 254 -2.88 -1.62 4.72
C VAL A 254 -3.64 -0.48 5.38
N LEU A 255 -3.73 0.66 4.69
CA LEU A 255 -4.35 1.87 5.24
C LEU A 255 -5.16 2.62 4.18
N GLY A 256 -6.08 3.48 4.62
CA GLY A 256 -6.84 4.35 3.74
C GLY A 256 -5.99 5.45 3.13
N SER A 257 -6.40 5.96 1.98
CA SER A 257 -5.70 7.08 1.32
C SER A 257 -5.83 8.40 2.08
N HIS A 258 -6.89 8.57 2.90
CA HIS A 258 -7.18 9.76 3.68
C HIS A 258 -7.68 9.38 5.08
N GLY A 259 -7.66 10.34 6.00
CA GLY A 259 -8.28 10.25 7.31
C GLY A 259 -9.56 11.08 7.40
N ARG A 260 -10.03 11.30 8.64
CA ARG A 260 -11.27 12.07 8.96
C ARG A 260 -11.29 13.49 8.38
N ARG A 261 -10.13 14.12 8.17
CA ARG A 261 -9.99 15.50 7.68
C ARG A 261 -9.76 15.60 6.17
N GLY A 262 -9.74 14.49 5.45
CA GLY A 262 -9.46 14.45 4.01
C GLY A 262 -10.67 14.91 3.19
N PHE A 263 -10.61 16.12 2.65
CA PHE A 263 -11.64 16.67 1.78
C PHE A 263 -11.32 16.56 0.28
N ASP A 264 -10.06 16.36 -0.07
CA ASP A 264 -9.61 16.45 -1.46
C ASP A 264 -9.37 15.04 -2.05
N ARG A 265 -10.20 14.66 -3.02
CA ARG A 265 -10.11 13.34 -3.69
C ARG A 265 -8.87 13.18 -4.58
N MET A 266 -8.10 14.26 -4.77
CA MET A 266 -6.98 14.32 -5.71
C MET A 266 -5.60 14.20 -5.06
N SER A 267 -5.49 14.14 -3.72
CA SER A 267 -4.21 14.02 -3.02
C SER A 267 -4.25 12.90 -1.99
N ILE A 268 -3.13 12.24 -1.77
CA ILE A 268 -2.97 11.29 -0.67
C ILE A 268 -2.84 12.06 0.66
N GLY A 269 -3.40 11.53 1.75
CA GLY A 269 -3.25 12.09 3.09
C GLY A 269 -1.82 12.01 3.61
N SER A 270 -1.42 12.99 4.43
CA SER A 270 -0.05 13.09 4.97
C SER A 270 0.39 11.85 5.72
N VAL A 271 -0.46 11.27 6.58
CA VAL A 271 -0.13 10.05 7.32
C VAL A 271 0.12 8.89 6.36
N SER A 272 -0.71 8.73 5.34
CA SER A 272 -0.58 7.63 4.37
C SER A 272 0.67 7.77 3.50
N GLU A 273 1.00 9.00 3.09
CA GLU A 273 2.24 9.30 2.35
C GLU A 273 3.47 9.05 3.23
N ASP A 274 3.47 9.55 4.47
CA ASP A 274 4.60 9.39 5.38
C ASP A 274 4.82 7.93 5.78
N VAL A 275 3.77 7.16 6.02
CA VAL A 275 3.87 5.71 6.24
C VAL A 275 4.45 5.03 5.00
N ALA A 276 3.95 5.36 3.81
CA ALA A 276 4.46 4.80 2.55
C ALA A 276 5.92 5.17 2.29
N LEU A 277 6.40 6.32 2.78
CA LEU A 277 7.80 6.73 2.71
C LEU A 277 8.71 5.94 3.65
N HIS A 278 8.27 5.70 4.89
CA HIS A 278 9.17 5.31 5.99
C HIS A 278 8.98 3.88 6.50
N ALA A 279 7.94 3.17 6.05
CA ALA A 279 7.64 1.82 6.54
C ALA A 279 8.78 0.82 6.26
N PRO A 280 9.02 -0.13 7.19
CA PRO A 280 10.03 -1.18 7.03
C PRO A 280 9.57 -2.33 6.12
N CYS A 281 8.30 -2.37 5.76
CA CYS A 281 7.66 -3.43 4.98
C CYS A 281 6.80 -2.84 3.84
N SER A 282 6.16 -3.70 3.06
CA SER A 282 5.21 -3.27 2.02
C SER A 282 4.07 -2.44 2.61
N VAL A 283 3.60 -1.46 1.83
CA VAL A 283 2.50 -0.57 2.24
C VAL A 283 1.49 -0.50 1.11
N GLU A 284 0.26 -0.86 1.40
CA GLU A 284 -0.87 -0.72 0.49
C GLU A 284 -1.77 0.42 0.95
N VAL A 285 -1.97 1.39 0.08
CA VAL A 285 -2.87 2.52 0.27
C VAL A 285 -4.12 2.28 -0.55
N ILE A 286 -5.26 2.17 0.12
CA ILE A 286 -6.55 1.91 -0.53
C ILE A 286 -7.13 3.21 -1.05
N GLY A 287 -7.27 3.29 -2.38
CA GLY A 287 -7.88 4.43 -3.08
C GLY A 287 -9.41 4.47 -2.93
N GLY A 288 -9.98 5.67 -2.84
CA GLY A 288 -11.41 5.87 -2.60
C GLY A 288 -12.36 5.40 -3.71
N ALA A 289 -11.87 5.04 -4.90
CA ALA A 289 -12.72 4.54 -5.99
C ALA A 289 -12.97 3.02 -5.95
N SER A 290 -12.16 2.26 -5.19
CA SER A 290 -12.26 0.79 -5.12
C SER A 290 -13.36 0.29 -4.16
N GLY A 291 -13.94 1.15 -3.33
CA GLY A 291 -14.93 0.79 -2.31
C GLY A 291 -16.40 0.75 -2.77
N SER A 292 -16.73 1.16 -3.99
CA SER A 292 -18.14 1.32 -4.41
C SER A 292 -18.50 0.77 -5.78
N ARG A 293 -17.87 -0.35 -6.21
CA ARG A 293 -18.49 -1.20 -7.22
C ARG A 293 -19.28 -2.33 -6.56
N GLU A 294 -20.34 -1.99 -5.85
CA GLU A 294 -21.48 -2.89 -5.76
C GLU A 294 -21.85 -3.30 -7.19
N ARG A 295 -21.72 -4.59 -7.49
CA ARG A 295 -22.23 -5.17 -8.72
C ARG A 295 -23.72 -4.83 -8.77
N ARG A 296 -24.10 -3.86 -9.56
CA ARG A 296 -25.47 -3.82 -10.07
C ARG A 296 -25.62 -5.06 -10.96
N VAL A 297 -26.06 -6.14 -10.35
CA VAL A 297 -26.69 -7.24 -11.06
C VAL A 297 -27.93 -6.62 -11.68
N ARG A 298 -27.91 -6.39 -12.99
CA ARG A 298 -29.14 -6.14 -13.74
C ARG A 298 -29.83 -7.50 -13.83
N MET A 299 -30.99 -7.58 -13.18
CA MET A 299 -32.02 -8.53 -13.52
C MET A 299 -32.45 -8.33 -14.97
#